data_169a3809f48c1205ee0bba641109f282
#
_entry.id   169a3809f48c1205ee0bba641109f282
#
_cell.length_a   1.000
_cell.length_b   1.000
_cell.length_c   1.000
_cell.angle_alpha   90.00
_cell.angle_beta   90.00
_cell.angle_gamma   90.00
#
_symmetry.space_group_name_H-M   'P 1'
#
loop_
_entity.id
_entity.type
_entity.pdbx_description
1 polymer ?
#
loop_
_entity_poly.entity_id
_entity_poly.type
_entity_poly.pdbx_seq_one_letter_code
_entity_poly.pdbx_strand_id
1 'polypeptide(L)'
;MKKSIFLLIILVCAMSAQAYDFKVANDDGCEIAYNINRDGATVSVTYTDIGTKRRLSNYADFLCDTMRIPEHVIYDNRQYTVTGLDSMCFRYINQNIHTLELPATIDSIIFYNEVGIDHFADAGAFYGNSFHSIIMADNNPKYTTEEGILYSKDKSVLLAYPAGNLCDSVFIKEGVVMLGHGALVWARNIKYLELPLSLKELGEESLSQVDTLTHLIIKDSVERIGDWALDCDRVTHLTLGSGLKSVGVDFFVPQHRENIDIYVRAVEPPLIYNLQSSTSFLSSCHVDRTNIYVPAQSLNAYRQADGWNRFTNILPIEPPVVTGLDNVQVSWVQNFSATGYVWILYTDEAHTQRYMTLTFDANGHLTGIDLAGNQAPARVPALYEEDEEEATQFAEYYSFTITGLSANTTYYFVRQSLNGTDIIDEENGTFATQSSATAIENINNASAPIKVISNGSIFIKQGNKTYTIQGQEVK
;
A
#
# COMPACT_ATOMS: atom_id res chain seq x y z
N MET A 1 60.23 34.96 4.83
CA MET A 1 58.90 35.57 4.73
C MET A 1 57.88 34.76 3.89
N LYS A 2 58.23 33.76 3.07
CA LYS A 2 57.28 32.98 2.25
C LYS A 2 56.67 31.78 2.95
N LYS A 3 57.20 31.32 4.09
CA LYS A 3 56.65 30.14 4.84
C LYS A 3 55.52 30.48 5.81
N SER A 4 55.41 31.75 6.26
CA SER A 4 54.37 32.17 7.22
C SER A 4 53.01 32.46 6.57
N ILE A 5 53.00 32.79 5.26
CA ILE A 5 51.76 33.06 4.52
C ILE A 5 51.02 31.75 4.19
N PHE A 6 51.77 30.65 3.99
CA PHE A 6 51.17 29.34 3.69
C PHE A 6 50.49 28.71 4.92
N LEU A 7 50.96 29.02 6.12
CA LEU A 7 50.34 28.51 7.37
C LEU A 7 49.05 29.27 7.73
N LEU A 8 48.91 30.52 7.30
CA LEU A 8 47.71 31.32 7.54
C LEU A 8 46.54 30.93 6.61
N ILE A 9 46.84 30.48 5.38
CA ILE A 9 45.82 30.02 4.43
C ILE A 9 45.28 28.65 4.82
N ILE A 10 46.07 27.77 5.43
CA ILE A 10 45.60 26.46 5.91
C ILE A 10 44.74 26.58 7.19
N LEU A 11 44.93 27.63 7.98
CA LEU A 11 44.14 27.87 9.20
C LEU A 11 42.76 28.46 8.90
N VAL A 12 42.55 29.08 7.74
CA VAL A 12 41.25 29.63 7.30
C VAL A 12 40.37 28.58 6.61
N CYS A 13 40.95 27.45 6.12
CA CYS A 13 40.22 26.38 5.48
C CYS A 13 39.70 25.27 6.46
N ALA A 14 39.93 25.42 7.76
CA ALA A 14 39.43 24.49 8.79
C ALA A 14 38.24 25.08 9.58
N MET A 15 37.49 26.01 9.00
CA MET A 15 36.16 26.29 9.48
C MET A 15 35.28 25.11 9.02
N SER A 16 34.99 24.17 9.94
CA SER A 16 33.97 23.19 9.74
C SER A 16 32.71 23.93 9.27
N ALA A 17 32.21 23.60 8.09
CA ALA A 17 30.94 24.13 7.66
C ALA A 17 29.91 23.62 8.69
N GLN A 18 29.46 24.50 9.57
CA GLN A 18 28.35 24.20 10.46
C GLN A 18 27.08 24.04 9.61
N ALA A 19 26.26 23.07 9.96
CA ALA A 19 25.01 22.81 9.28
C ALA A 19 23.90 23.83 9.63
N TYR A 20 24.19 24.78 10.49
CA TYR A 20 23.26 25.81 11.00
C TYR A 20 24.00 27.12 11.26
N ASP A 21 23.25 28.24 11.23
CA ASP A 21 23.79 29.57 11.54
C ASP A 21 23.94 29.77 13.04
N PHE A 22 22.98 29.35 13.85
CA PHE A 22 23.03 29.47 15.31
C PHE A 22 22.15 28.45 16.02
N LYS A 23 22.33 28.35 17.35
CA LYS A 23 21.45 27.59 18.25
C LYS A 23 20.91 28.49 19.34
N VAL A 24 19.65 28.22 19.76
CA VAL A 24 19.00 28.87 20.90
C VAL A 24 18.26 27.84 21.71
N ALA A 25 18.38 27.91 23.04
CA ALA A 25 17.56 27.10 23.94
C ALA A 25 16.10 27.55 23.91
N ASN A 26 15.17 26.59 23.83
CA ASN A 26 13.76 26.82 24.03
C ASN A 26 13.43 26.99 25.53
N ASP A 27 12.16 27.19 25.86
CA ASP A 27 11.70 27.36 27.24
C ASP A 27 11.94 26.10 28.11
N ASP A 28 12.08 24.92 27.52
CA ASP A 28 12.44 23.66 28.18
C ASP A 28 13.95 23.52 28.39
N GLY A 29 14.75 24.51 27.97
CA GLY A 29 16.21 24.53 28.08
C GLY A 29 16.94 23.70 27.03
N CYS A 30 16.25 23.26 25.98
CA CYS A 30 16.80 22.42 24.92
C CYS A 30 17.21 23.25 23.70
N GLU A 31 18.48 23.10 23.25
CA GLU A 31 19.02 23.85 22.13
C GLU A 31 18.47 23.37 20.79
N ILE A 32 17.86 24.28 20.03
CA ILE A 32 17.37 24.08 18.68
C ILE A 32 18.25 24.83 17.69
N ALA A 33 18.60 24.21 16.56
CA ALA A 33 19.43 24.78 15.52
C ALA A 33 18.57 25.50 14.46
N TYR A 34 19.05 26.64 13.99
CA TYR A 34 18.33 27.49 13.06
C TYR A 34 19.24 28.01 11.93
N ASN A 35 18.63 28.12 10.73
CA ASN A 35 19.19 28.86 9.60
C ASN A 35 18.42 30.17 9.39
N ILE A 36 19.15 31.23 9.13
CA ILE A 36 18.56 32.54 8.81
C ILE A 36 18.06 32.51 7.36
N ASN A 37 16.79 32.78 7.15
CA ASN A 37 16.21 32.84 5.82
C ASN A 37 16.70 34.07 5.04
N ARG A 38 16.53 34.04 3.72
CA ARG A 38 17.03 35.11 2.83
C ARG A 38 16.49 36.50 3.13
N ASP A 39 15.35 36.61 3.79
CA ASP A 39 14.75 37.88 4.24
C ASP A 39 15.51 38.52 5.42
N GLY A 40 16.38 37.74 6.06
CA GLY A 40 17.15 38.14 7.23
C GLY A 40 16.30 38.47 8.46
N ALA A 41 14.99 38.13 8.49
CA ALA A 41 14.08 38.44 9.57
C ALA A 41 13.40 37.16 10.12
N THR A 42 13.35 36.11 9.33
CA THR A 42 12.80 34.79 9.69
C THR A 42 13.89 33.73 9.74
N VAL A 43 13.58 32.60 10.39
CA VAL A 43 14.47 31.45 10.50
C VAL A 43 13.72 30.16 10.26
N SER A 44 14.48 29.15 9.81
CA SER A 44 14.00 27.78 9.70
C SER A 44 14.71 26.89 10.72
N VAL A 45 13.97 25.95 11.32
CA VAL A 45 14.57 24.87 12.11
C VAL A 45 15.38 23.98 11.16
N THR A 46 16.61 23.64 11.56
CA THR A 46 17.50 22.80 10.76
C THR A 46 18.13 21.69 11.62
N TYR A 47 18.95 20.85 11.02
CA TYR A 47 19.62 19.76 11.75
C TYR A 47 20.90 20.22 12.45
N THR A 48 21.30 19.52 13.52
CA THR A 48 22.47 19.86 14.33
C THR A 48 23.77 19.29 13.76
N ASP A 49 23.76 18.08 13.29
CA ASP A 49 24.89 17.39 12.66
C ASP A 49 24.40 16.16 11.88
N ILE A 50 24.63 16.14 10.57
CA ILE A 50 24.48 14.94 9.74
C ILE A 50 25.83 14.20 9.69
N GLY A 51 26.60 14.18 10.75
CA GLY A 51 27.95 13.66 10.79
C GLY A 51 28.13 12.43 9.88
N THR A 52 29.24 12.38 9.16
CA THR A 52 29.69 11.30 8.27
C THR A 52 29.72 9.90 8.93
N LYS A 53 29.36 9.82 10.20
CA LYS A 53 29.24 8.59 11.00
C LYS A 53 27.76 8.30 11.25
N ARG A 54 27.23 7.39 10.50
CA ARG A 54 25.88 6.79 10.46
C ARG A 54 25.17 6.48 11.81
N ARG A 55 25.48 7.13 12.94
CA ARG A 55 24.97 6.75 14.27
C ARG A 55 24.73 7.91 15.25
N LEU A 56 24.86 9.17 14.86
CA LEU A 56 24.53 10.27 15.77
C LEU A 56 23.08 10.69 15.53
N SER A 57 22.27 10.59 16.59
CA SER A 57 20.90 11.09 16.60
C SER A 57 20.95 12.62 16.47
N ASN A 58 20.12 13.19 15.60
CA ASN A 58 19.87 14.62 15.58
C ASN A 58 19.30 15.02 16.95
N TYR A 59 19.75 16.15 17.47
CA TYR A 59 19.38 16.60 18.83
C TYR A 59 19.68 15.55 19.92
N ALA A 60 20.87 14.90 19.87
CA ALA A 60 21.25 13.82 20.79
C ALA A 60 21.20 14.21 22.27
N ASP A 61 21.50 15.48 22.57
CA ASP A 61 21.53 16.03 23.94
C ASP A 61 20.17 16.52 24.44
N PHE A 62 19.11 16.35 23.65
CA PHE A 62 17.76 16.76 24.01
C PHE A 62 17.17 15.76 25.00
N LEU A 63 16.94 16.20 26.24
CA LEU A 63 16.50 15.34 27.35
C LEU A 63 14.99 15.38 27.62
N CYS A 64 14.26 16.26 26.90
CA CYS A 64 12.82 16.41 27.10
C CYS A 64 12.05 15.43 26.21
N ASP A 65 10.90 14.97 26.71
CA ASP A 65 9.95 14.13 25.99
C ASP A 65 9.26 14.90 24.82
N THR A 66 9.08 16.19 24.97
CA THR A 66 8.41 17.06 24.01
C THR A 66 9.37 18.12 23.48
N MET A 67 9.48 18.21 22.15
CA MET A 67 10.21 19.25 21.45
C MET A 67 9.27 20.37 21.05
N ARG A 68 9.32 21.50 21.74
CA ARG A 68 8.52 22.71 21.45
C ARG A 68 9.32 23.66 20.59
N ILE A 69 8.83 23.92 19.37
CA ILE A 69 9.40 24.94 18.49
C ILE A 69 8.75 26.26 18.84
N PRO A 70 9.53 27.30 19.27
CA PRO A 70 8.97 28.59 19.64
C PRO A 70 8.55 29.40 18.40
N GLU A 71 7.59 30.32 18.56
CA GLU A 71 7.21 31.28 17.50
C GLU A 71 8.34 32.26 17.16
N HIS A 72 9.11 32.65 18.16
CA HIS A 72 10.19 33.62 18.04
C HIS A 72 11.42 33.15 18.79
N VAL A 73 12.59 33.51 18.27
CA VAL A 73 13.90 33.29 18.91
C VAL A 73 14.69 34.57 18.91
N ILE A 74 15.53 34.77 19.94
CA ILE A 74 16.43 35.91 20.04
C ILE A 74 17.86 35.42 19.91
N TYR A 75 18.57 35.94 18.93
CA TYR A 75 19.99 35.67 18.73
C TYR A 75 20.73 36.99 18.39
N ASP A 76 21.84 37.25 19.02
CA ASP A 76 22.67 38.48 18.88
C ASP A 76 21.82 39.77 19.01
N ASN A 77 20.99 39.84 20.06
CA ASN A 77 20.06 40.95 20.35
C ASN A 77 19.03 41.25 19.26
N ARG A 78 18.81 40.32 18.33
CA ARG A 78 17.81 40.42 17.29
C ARG A 78 16.75 39.31 17.45
N GLN A 79 15.48 39.67 17.33
CA GLN A 79 14.38 38.73 17.31
C GLN A 79 14.14 38.23 15.87
N TYR A 80 13.99 36.93 15.74
CA TYR A 80 13.60 36.24 14.49
C TYR A 80 12.29 35.51 14.69
N THR A 81 11.46 35.49 13.66
CA THR A 81 10.25 34.63 13.64
C THR A 81 10.60 33.28 13.05
N VAL A 82 10.20 32.19 13.70
CA VAL A 82 10.40 30.83 13.21
C VAL A 82 9.28 30.51 12.22
N THR A 83 9.62 30.36 10.94
CA THR A 83 8.64 30.17 9.86
C THR A 83 8.87 28.92 9.03
N GLY A 84 10.00 28.24 9.18
CA GLY A 84 10.36 27.14 8.31
C GLY A 84 10.84 25.90 9.04
N LEU A 85 10.66 24.75 8.39
CA LEU A 85 11.29 23.49 8.72
C LEU A 85 12.11 23.04 7.51
N ASP A 86 13.44 23.02 7.66
CA ASP A 86 14.37 22.64 6.61
C ASP A 86 14.39 21.12 6.38
N SER A 87 14.94 20.71 5.26
CA SER A 87 15.20 19.31 4.92
C SER A 87 15.94 18.62 6.09
N MET A 88 15.53 17.39 6.39
CA MET A 88 16.13 16.50 7.40
C MET A 88 16.20 17.06 8.83
N CYS A 89 15.54 18.17 9.16
CA CYS A 89 15.67 18.78 10.48
C CYS A 89 15.27 17.84 11.63
N PHE A 90 14.41 16.86 11.38
CA PHE A 90 14.00 15.84 12.36
C PHE A 90 14.49 14.42 12.03
N ARG A 91 15.42 14.29 11.07
CA ARG A 91 15.95 12.98 10.71
C ARG A 91 16.77 12.38 11.86
N TYR A 92 16.50 11.10 12.17
CA TYR A 92 17.16 10.38 13.26
C TYR A 92 17.13 11.14 14.60
N ILE A 93 16.02 11.81 14.87
CA ILE A 93 15.84 12.53 16.12
C ILE A 93 16.04 11.61 17.32
N ASN A 94 16.48 12.18 18.44
CA ASN A 94 16.66 11.44 19.69
C ASN A 94 15.37 10.70 20.05
N GLN A 95 15.46 9.38 20.26
CA GLN A 95 14.32 8.49 20.56
C GLN A 95 13.56 8.84 21.85
N ASN A 96 14.13 9.69 22.71
CA ASN A 96 13.43 10.18 23.91
C ASN A 96 12.44 11.31 23.60
N ILE A 97 12.48 11.88 22.39
CA ILE A 97 11.56 12.95 21.98
C ILE A 97 10.36 12.29 21.29
N HIS A 98 9.24 12.21 22.01
CA HIS A 98 8.05 11.54 21.51
C HIS A 98 7.04 12.50 20.88
N THR A 99 7.03 13.77 21.30
CA THR A 99 6.08 14.78 20.81
C THR A 99 6.80 15.95 20.17
N LEU A 100 6.31 16.39 19.03
CA LEU A 100 6.74 17.62 18.37
C LEU A 100 5.58 18.63 18.42
N GLU A 101 5.82 19.80 19.01
CA GLU A 101 4.87 20.92 19.00
C GLU A 101 5.37 22.03 18.06
N LEU A 102 4.53 22.41 17.10
CA LEU A 102 4.82 23.39 16.06
C LEU A 102 3.97 24.63 16.22
N PRO A 103 4.57 25.85 16.14
CA PRO A 103 3.83 27.11 16.32
C PRO A 103 3.02 27.48 15.07
N ALA A 104 2.07 28.42 15.27
CA ALA A 104 1.25 28.95 14.19
C ALA A 104 2.03 29.68 13.09
N THR A 105 3.23 30.14 13.39
CA THR A 105 4.10 30.88 12.47
C THR A 105 4.75 30.01 11.40
N ILE A 106 4.70 28.67 11.52
CA ILE A 106 5.22 27.78 10.48
C ILE A 106 4.45 27.97 9.18
N ASP A 107 5.15 28.43 8.16
CA ASP A 107 4.64 28.77 6.83
C ASP A 107 5.19 27.87 5.73
N SER A 108 6.38 27.31 5.94
CA SER A 108 7.10 26.47 4.99
C SER A 108 7.64 25.22 5.67
N ILE A 109 7.32 24.07 5.09
CA ILE A 109 7.86 22.77 5.48
C ILE A 109 8.42 22.12 4.22
N ILE A 110 9.70 21.73 4.24
CA ILE A 110 10.30 20.99 3.12
C ILE A 110 9.91 19.52 3.28
N PHE A 111 9.03 19.04 2.43
CA PHE A 111 8.65 17.63 2.37
C PHE A 111 9.53 16.85 1.39
N TYR A 112 10.01 17.50 0.34
CA TYR A 112 10.88 16.94 -0.68
C TYR A 112 11.69 18.06 -1.33
N ASN A 113 12.91 17.78 -1.80
CA ASN A 113 13.74 18.78 -2.49
C ASN A 113 14.15 18.20 -3.86
N GLU A 114 13.65 18.78 -4.94
CA GLU A 114 13.85 18.31 -6.33
C GLU A 114 15.31 18.44 -6.86
N VAL A 115 16.27 18.80 -6.04
CA VAL A 115 17.63 19.15 -6.50
C VAL A 115 18.66 18.15 -5.99
N GLY A 116 18.83 17.02 -6.69
CA GLY A 116 19.99 16.17 -6.44
C GLY A 116 19.91 14.77 -7.00
N ILE A 117 21.06 14.22 -7.37
CA ILE A 117 21.25 12.84 -7.88
C ILE A 117 21.47 11.86 -6.72
N ASP A 118 21.45 12.34 -5.49
CA ASP A 118 21.75 11.56 -4.28
C ASP A 118 20.48 11.46 -3.44
N HIS A 119 19.75 10.34 -3.55
CA HIS A 119 18.45 10.08 -2.90
C HIS A 119 18.40 10.38 -1.39
N PHE A 120 19.56 10.51 -0.75
CA PHE A 120 19.67 10.88 0.67
C PHE A 120 19.78 12.39 0.93
N ALA A 121 20.03 13.20 -0.09
CA ALA A 121 20.18 14.67 0.07
C ALA A 121 18.83 15.40 -0.02
N ASP A 122 17.80 14.74 -0.50
CA ASP A 122 16.51 15.34 -0.84
C ASP A 122 15.39 15.01 0.18
N ALA A 123 15.73 14.36 1.29
CA ALA A 123 14.80 13.93 2.30
C ALA A 123 14.12 15.12 3.01
N GLY A 124 12.79 15.08 3.11
CA GLY A 124 11.99 16.10 3.78
C GLY A 124 12.27 16.26 5.27
N ALA A 125 11.66 17.27 5.88
CA ALA A 125 11.84 17.61 7.29
C ALA A 125 11.58 16.43 8.26
N PHE A 126 10.62 15.59 7.93
CA PHE A 126 10.19 14.47 8.78
C PHE A 126 10.82 13.12 8.40
N TYR A 127 11.70 13.08 7.41
CA TYR A 127 12.30 11.83 6.95
C TYR A 127 13.06 11.11 8.07
N GLY A 128 12.67 9.89 8.39
CA GLY A 128 13.30 9.09 9.45
C GLY A 128 13.14 9.67 10.85
N ASN A 129 12.04 10.38 11.12
CA ASN A 129 11.68 10.84 12.46
C ASN A 129 11.30 9.67 13.37
N SER A 130 11.25 9.92 14.68
CA SER A 130 10.82 8.94 15.70
C SER A 130 9.72 9.48 16.61
N PHE A 131 9.03 10.54 16.20
CA PHE A 131 7.91 11.08 16.98
C PHE A 131 6.76 10.08 17.09
N HIS A 132 6.08 10.08 18.22
CA HIS A 132 4.81 9.39 18.42
C HIS A 132 3.62 10.29 18.04
N SER A 133 3.80 11.60 18.12
CA SER A 133 2.76 12.60 17.84
C SER A 133 3.35 13.91 17.35
N ILE A 134 2.68 14.55 16.40
CA ILE A 134 2.94 15.90 15.93
C ILE A 134 1.74 16.76 16.29
N ILE A 135 1.97 17.94 16.85
CA ILE A 135 0.95 18.90 17.24
C ILE A 135 1.23 20.23 16.54
N MET A 136 0.31 20.70 15.74
CA MET A 136 0.33 22.01 15.10
C MET A 136 -0.60 22.96 15.84
N ALA A 137 -0.18 24.18 16.12
CA ALA A 137 -1.05 25.20 16.72
C ALA A 137 -2.32 25.42 15.87
N ASP A 138 -3.48 25.46 16.51
CA ASP A 138 -4.81 25.48 15.87
C ASP A 138 -5.02 26.63 14.88
N ASN A 139 -4.39 27.77 15.15
CA ASN A 139 -4.47 28.99 14.33
C ASN A 139 -3.46 29.02 13.15
N ASN A 140 -2.69 27.95 12.90
CA ASN A 140 -1.86 27.89 11.71
C ASN A 140 -2.74 27.93 10.44
N PRO A 141 -2.42 28.79 9.45
CA PRO A 141 -3.28 28.96 8.27
C PRO A 141 -3.14 27.87 7.22
N LYS A 142 -2.04 27.11 7.20
CA LYS A 142 -1.70 26.14 6.13
C LYS A 142 -1.81 24.70 6.57
N TYR A 143 -1.54 24.42 7.83
CA TYR A 143 -1.41 23.08 8.37
C TYR A 143 -2.34 22.84 9.54
N THR A 144 -2.63 21.59 9.80
CA THR A 144 -3.40 21.15 10.97
C THR A 144 -2.96 19.76 11.38
N THR A 145 -3.24 19.37 12.62
CA THR A 145 -3.02 18.00 13.07
C THR A 145 -4.31 17.39 13.56
N GLU A 146 -4.45 16.11 13.37
CA GLU A 146 -5.51 15.29 13.93
C GLU A 146 -4.91 13.94 14.36
N GLU A 147 -5.18 13.55 15.61
CA GLU A 147 -4.63 12.33 16.21
C GLU A 147 -3.08 12.22 16.10
N GLY A 148 -2.42 13.37 16.17
CA GLY A 148 -0.95 13.44 16.08
C GLY A 148 -0.37 13.33 14.68
N ILE A 149 -1.18 13.28 13.64
CA ILE A 149 -0.79 13.21 12.22
C ILE A 149 -0.92 14.61 11.62
N LEU A 150 0.06 15.00 10.80
CA LEU A 150 0.10 16.31 10.15
C LEU A 150 -0.60 16.25 8.78
N TYR A 151 -1.48 17.21 8.54
CA TYR A 151 -2.25 17.38 7.31
C TYR A 151 -2.14 18.80 6.75
N SER A 152 -2.49 18.97 5.46
CA SER A 152 -2.91 20.26 4.93
C SER A 152 -4.10 20.81 5.73
N LYS A 153 -4.30 22.14 5.69
CA LYS A 153 -5.35 22.78 6.51
C LYS A 153 -6.76 22.25 6.24
N ASP A 154 -7.04 21.90 4.99
CA ASP A 154 -8.30 21.29 4.54
C ASP A 154 -8.37 19.77 4.74
N LYS A 155 -7.29 19.17 5.26
CA LYS A 155 -7.10 17.74 5.48
C LYS A 155 -7.17 16.87 4.22
N SER A 156 -7.09 17.47 3.04
CA SER A 156 -7.08 16.71 1.78
C SER A 156 -5.74 15.99 1.52
N VAL A 157 -4.66 16.45 2.12
CA VAL A 157 -3.33 15.86 2.01
C VAL A 157 -2.82 15.42 3.37
N LEU A 158 -2.47 14.14 3.53
CA LEU A 158 -1.68 13.67 4.68
C LEU A 158 -0.22 14.00 4.38
N LEU A 159 0.38 14.87 5.19
CA LEU A 159 1.72 15.41 4.98
C LEU A 159 2.82 14.67 5.74
N ALA A 160 2.56 14.28 6.98
CA ALA A 160 3.51 13.51 7.77
C ALA A 160 2.81 12.68 8.85
N TYR A 161 3.07 11.38 8.82
CA TYR A 161 2.74 10.44 9.88
C TYR A 161 3.93 10.35 10.85
N PRO A 162 3.71 10.39 12.17
CA PRO A 162 4.79 10.26 13.14
C PRO A 162 5.33 8.83 13.12
N ALA A 163 6.53 8.63 12.57
CA ALA A 163 7.09 7.30 12.30
C ALA A 163 7.37 6.46 13.56
N GLY A 164 7.48 7.09 14.73
CA GLY A 164 7.58 6.43 16.03
C GLY A 164 6.23 6.08 16.67
N ASN A 165 5.09 6.37 16.03
CA ASN A 165 3.77 5.99 16.53
C ASN A 165 3.69 4.48 16.74
N LEU A 166 3.12 4.05 17.87
CA LEU A 166 3.10 2.64 18.30
C LEU A 166 1.91 1.85 17.77
N CYS A 167 0.97 2.51 17.04
CA CYS A 167 -0.17 1.83 16.45
C CYS A 167 0.31 0.88 15.34
N ASP A 168 -0.13 -0.36 15.40
CA ASP A 168 0.16 -1.36 14.37
C ASP A 168 -0.90 -1.44 13.27
N SER A 169 -2.05 -0.81 13.50
CA SER A 169 -3.17 -0.75 12.58
C SER A 169 -3.56 0.71 12.32
N VAL A 170 -3.39 1.16 11.09
CA VAL A 170 -3.60 2.56 10.69
C VAL A 170 -4.71 2.64 9.64
N PHE A 171 -5.70 3.47 9.92
CA PHE A 171 -6.84 3.75 9.05
C PHE A 171 -6.76 5.21 8.61
N ILE A 172 -6.41 5.45 7.36
CA ILE A 172 -6.40 6.82 6.81
C ILE A 172 -7.84 7.27 6.61
N LYS A 173 -8.17 8.45 7.15
CA LYS A 173 -9.55 8.95 7.16
C LYS A 173 -10.06 9.30 5.77
N GLU A 174 -11.36 9.09 5.56
CA GLU A 174 -12.05 9.58 4.36
C GLU A 174 -11.93 11.11 4.23
N GLY A 175 -11.78 11.59 2.99
CA GLY A 175 -11.49 12.98 2.66
C GLY A 175 -10.02 13.24 2.34
N VAL A 176 -9.11 12.33 2.72
CA VAL A 176 -7.73 12.39 2.25
C VAL A 176 -7.69 11.97 0.79
N VAL A 177 -7.20 12.87 -0.06
CA VAL A 177 -7.09 12.70 -1.52
C VAL A 177 -5.69 12.30 -1.95
N MET A 178 -4.67 12.71 -1.15
CA MET A 178 -3.28 12.44 -1.47
C MET A 178 -2.49 12.07 -0.20
N LEU A 179 -1.65 11.05 -0.29
CA LEU A 179 -0.52 10.90 0.61
C LEU A 179 0.64 11.74 0.06
N GLY A 180 1.12 12.70 0.84
CA GLY A 180 2.22 13.58 0.46
C GLY A 180 3.54 12.81 0.25
N HIS A 181 4.56 13.51 -0.27
CA HIS A 181 5.91 12.95 -0.42
C HIS A 181 6.46 12.50 0.94
N GLY A 182 6.90 11.26 1.05
CA GLY A 182 7.42 10.67 2.29
C GLY A 182 6.43 10.64 3.46
N ALA A 183 5.13 10.70 3.21
CA ALA A 183 4.10 10.91 4.25
C ALA A 183 4.12 9.90 5.39
N LEU A 184 4.38 8.61 5.10
CA LEU A 184 4.50 7.53 6.10
C LEU A 184 5.91 6.91 6.11
N VAL A 185 6.90 7.63 5.59
CA VAL A 185 8.27 7.09 5.49
C VAL A 185 8.80 6.65 6.85
N TRP A 186 9.34 5.41 6.91
CA TRP A 186 9.87 4.78 8.13
C TRP A 186 8.86 4.46 9.23
N ALA A 187 7.57 4.46 8.95
CA ALA A 187 6.51 4.07 9.90
C ALA A 187 6.52 2.54 10.13
N ARG A 188 7.57 2.04 10.81
CA ARG A 188 7.91 0.61 10.92
C ARG A 188 7.03 -0.20 11.87
N ASN A 189 6.08 0.42 12.56
CA ASN A 189 5.16 -0.30 13.44
C ASN A 189 3.87 -0.73 12.73
N ILE A 190 3.60 -0.20 11.53
CA ILE A 190 2.35 -0.43 10.79
C ILE A 190 2.37 -1.83 10.20
N LYS A 191 1.54 -2.73 10.72
CA LYS A 191 1.30 -4.08 10.20
C LYS A 191 0.08 -4.11 9.27
N TYR A 192 -0.87 -3.22 9.51
CA TYR A 192 -2.08 -3.08 8.73
C TYR A 192 -2.30 -1.62 8.35
N LEU A 193 -2.55 -1.37 7.07
CA LEU A 193 -2.82 -0.04 6.53
C LEU A 193 -4.08 -0.07 5.67
N GLU A 194 -5.09 0.69 6.06
CA GLU A 194 -6.30 0.91 5.27
C GLU A 194 -6.26 2.29 4.63
N LEU A 195 -6.36 2.31 3.30
CA LEU A 195 -6.41 3.53 2.50
C LEU A 195 -7.88 3.92 2.22
N PRO A 196 -8.24 5.23 2.25
CA PRO A 196 -9.61 5.66 2.04
C PRO A 196 -10.04 5.58 0.57
N LEU A 197 -11.35 5.51 0.33
CA LEU A 197 -11.90 5.53 -1.03
C LEU A 197 -11.76 6.90 -1.72
N SER A 198 -11.56 7.97 -0.95
CA SER A 198 -11.27 9.31 -1.47
C SER A 198 -9.86 9.45 -2.06
N LEU A 199 -8.94 8.53 -1.76
CA LEU A 199 -7.53 8.63 -2.16
C LEU A 199 -7.38 8.54 -3.69
N LYS A 200 -6.63 9.48 -4.26
CA LYS A 200 -6.33 9.58 -5.70
C LYS A 200 -4.86 9.39 -6.02
N GLU A 201 -3.99 9.77 -5.09
CA GLU A 201 -2.55 9.81 -5.35
C GLU A 201 -1.75 9.38 -4.14
N LEU A 202 -0.75 8.53 -4.39
CA LEU A 202 0.37 8.27 -3.50
C LEU A 202 1.57 9.06 -4.03
N GLY A 203 2.07 10.01 -3.23
CA GLY A 203 3.26 10.79 -3.55
C GLY A 203 4.55 9.95 -3.56
N GLU A 204 5.64 10.54 -4.01
CA GLU A 204 6.96 9.90 -3.99
C GLU A 204 7.34 9.47 -2.57
N GLU A 205 7.94 8.29 -2.41
CA GLU A 205 8.37 7.71 -1.12
C GLU A 205 7.26 7.65 -0.04
N SER A 206 5.98 7.83 -0.40
CA SER A 206 4.90 8.03 0.58
C SER A 206 4.72 6.89 1.58
N LEU A 207 5.04 5.65 1.21
CA LEU A 207 5.06 4.46 2.07
C LEU A 207 6.46 3.80 2.13
N SER A 208 7.52 4.55 1.80
CA SER A 208 8.87 3.99 1.80
C SER A 208 9.31 3.55 3.19
N GLN A 209 9.95 2.38 3.28
CA GLN A 209 10.47 1.78 4.52
C GLN A 209 9.38 1.46 5.58
N VAL A 210 8.14 1.19 5.13
CA VAL A 210 7.09 0.61 5.99
C VAL A 210 7.25 -0.91 5.98
N ASP A 211 8.32 -1.40 6.61
CA ASP A 211 8.86 -2.76 6.45
C ASP A 211 8.09 -3.86 7.21
N THR A 212 6.97 -3.54 7.82
CA THR A 212 6.15 -4.51 8.56
C THR A 212 4.91 -4.95 7.80
N LEU A 213 4.55 -4.25 6.71
CA LEU A 213 3.47 -4.64 5.82
C LEU A 213 3.86 -5.87 5.01
N THR A 214 2.98 -6.88 4.96
CA THR A 214 3.13 -8.07 4.10
C THR A 214 2.16 -8.06 2.93
N HIS A 215 1.04 -7.38 3.10
CA HIS A 215 -0.03 -7.24 2.11
C HIS A 215 -0.40 -5.78 1.99
N LEU A 216 -0.61 -5.30 0.77
CA LEU A 216 -1.02 -3.92 0.51
C LEU A 216 -2.07 -3.88 -0.59
N ILE A 217 -3.18 -3.22 -0.31
CA ILE A 217 -4.26 -3.01 -1.27
C ILE A 217 -4.36 -1.52 -1.59
N ILE A 218 -4.05 -1.18 -2.84
CA ILE A 218 -4.29 0.13 -3.41
C ILE A 218 -5.70 0.12 -4.01
N LYS A 219 -6.56 1.01 -3.52
CA LYS A 219 -7.99 1.06 -3.90
C LYS A 219 -8.19 1.44 -5.37
N ASP A 220 -9.36 1.10 -5.91
CA ASP A 220 -9.75 1.43 -7.29
C ASP A 220 -9.85 2.93 -7.56
N SER A 221 -9.98 3.74 -6.52
CA SER A 221 -9.99 5.19 -6.60
C SER A 221 -8.64 5.83 -6.93
N VAL A 222 -7.53 5.12 -6.68
CA VAL A 222 -6.17 5.63 -6.87
C VAL A 222 -5.83 5.66 -8.35
N GLU A 223 -5.38 6.82 -8.81
CA GLU A 223 -5.05 7.08 -10.21
C GLU A 223 -3.54 7.16 -10.47
N ARG A 224 -2.77 7.53 -9.45
CA ARG A 224 -1.31 7.74 -9.57
C ARG A 224 -0.55 7.24 -8.35
N ILE A 225 0.61 6.60 -8.62
CA ILE A 225 1.59 6.20 -7.61
C ILE A 225 2.93 6.82 -8.00
N GLY A 226 3.58 7.54 -7.06
CA GLY A 226 4.84 8.22 -7.25
C GLY A 226 6.06 7.29 -7.34
N ASP A 227 7.23 7.88 -7.64
CA ASP A 227 8.51 7.17 -7.63
C ASP A 227 8.80 6.67 -6.19
N TRP A 228 9.30 5.43 -6.03
CA TRP A 228 9.67 4.83 -4.74
C TRP A 228 8.53 4.77 -3.71
N ALA A 229 7.28 5.02 -4.13
CA ALA A 229 6.14 5.20 -3.22
C ALA A 229 5.87 4.00 -2.31
N LEU A 230 6.14 2.80 -2.79
CA LEU A 230 5.91 1.52 -2.11
C LEU A 230 7.23 0.76 -1.92
N ASP A 231 8.29 1.44 -1.47
CA ASP A 231 9.55 0.79 -1.07
C ASP A 231 9.34 0.09 0.29
N CYS A 232 8.67 -1.06 0.23
CA CYS A 232 8.22 -1.85 1.38
C CYS A 232 8.85 -3.24 1.32
N ASP A 233 9.86 -3.49 2.13
CA ASP A 233 10.70 -4.69 2.07
C ASP A 233 9.95 -6.02 2.18
N ARG A 234 8.83 -6.07 2.91
CA ARG A 234 8.12 -7.32 3.23
C ARG A 234 6.82 -7.55 2.49
N VAL A 235 6.40 -6.64 1.62
CA VAL A 235 5.16 -6.85 0.86
C VAL A 235 5.37 -7.95 -0.17
N THR A 236 4.68 -9.07 0.02
CA THR A 236 4.65 -10.22 -0.90
C THR A 236 3.42 -10.23 -1.80
N HIS A 237 2.35 -9.56 -1.36
CA HIS A 237 1.09 -9.46 -2.08
C HIS A 237 0.68 -8.00 -2.22
N LEU A 238 0.69 -7.52 -3.46
CA LEU A 238 0.30 -6.16 -3.81
C LEU A 238 -0.90 -6.18 -4.74
N THR A 239 -1.98 -5.52 -4.37
CA THR A 239 -3.11 -5.28 -5.25
C THR A 239 -3.13 -3.82 -5.70
N LEU A 240 -3.17 -3.60 -7.01
CA LEU A 240 -3.30 -2.28 -7.64
C LEU A 240 -4.70 -2.16 -8.23
N GLY A 241 -5.44 -1.14 -7.79
CA GLY A 241 -6.83 -0.92 -8.16
C GLY A 241 -7.05 -0.64 -9.65
N SER A 242 -8.30 -0.80 -10.08
CA SER A 242 -8.70 -0.68 -11.50
C SER A 242 -8.61 0.74 -12.07
N GLY A 243 -8.63 1.76 -11.20
CA GLY A 243 -8.52 3.17 -11.61
C GLY A 243 -7.10 3.66 -11.86
N LEU A 244 -6.08 2.81 -11.64
CA LEU A 244 -4.68 3.21 -11.75
C LEU A 244 -4.31 3.54 -13.20
N LYS A 245 -3.82 4.75 -13.43
CA LYS A 245 -3.45 5.29 -14.75
C LYS A 245 -1.94 5.38 -14.96
N SER A 246 -1.19 5.66 -13.88
CA SER A 246 0.25 5.83 -13.99
C SER A 246 0.98 5.46 -12.71
N VAL A 247 2.21 4.99 -12.88
CA VAL A 247 3.14 4.65 -11.80
C VAL A 247 4.50 5.27 -12.06
N GLY A 248 5.21 5.59 -11.00
CA GLY A 248 6.56 6.11 -11.05
C GLY A 248 7.61 5.03 -11.26
N VAL A 249 8.86 5.47 -11.41
CA VAL A 249 10.02 4.59 -11.47
C VAL A 249 10.23 3.95 -10.10
N ASP A 250 10.51 2.63 -10.10
CA ASP A 250 10.72 1.87 -8.86
C ASP A 250 9.63 2.11 -7.80
N PHE A 251 8.37 2.31 -8.27
CA PHE A 251 7.24 2.59 -7.36
C PHE A 251 7.03 1.50 -6.31
N PHE A 252 7.50 0.27 -6.57
CA PHE A 252 7.47 -0.86 -5.66
C PHE A 252 8.83 -1.56 -5.63
N VAL A 253 9.45 -1.63 -4.45
CA VAL A 253 10.81 -2.11 -4.24
C VAL A 253 10.85 -3.14 -3.10
N PRO A 254 10.42 -4.38 -3.33
CA PRO A 254 10.53 -5.44 -2.34
C PRO A 254 11.97 -5.97 -2.29
N GLN A 255 12.57 -6.04 -1.11
CA GLN A 255 13.97 -6.47 -0.96
C GLN A 255 14.16 -7.93 -0.55
N HIS A 256 13.10 -8.68 -0.26
CA HIS A 256 13.24 -10.08 0.13
C HIS A 256 13.24 -11.04 -1.06
N ARG A 257 13.62 -12.30 -0.79
CA ARG A 257 13.85 -13.33 -1.81
C ARG A 257 12.66 -14.23 -2.09
N GLU A 258 11.51 -13.93 -1.53
CA GLU A 258 10.27 -14.70 -1.71
C GLU A 258 9.61 -14.39 -3.05
N ASN A 259 8.68 -15.24 -3.45
CA ASN A 259 7.85 -14.95 -4.62
C ASN A 259 6.92 -13.78 -4.30
N ILE A 260 6.69 -12.94 -5.30
CA ILE A 260 5.87 -11.74 -5.18
C ILE A 260 4.71 -11.88 -6.14
N ASP A 261 3.51 -11.64 -5.63
CA ASP A 261 2.29 -11.60 -6.41
C ASP A 261 1.76 -10.16 -6.48
N ILE A 262 1.70 -9.62 -7.70
CA ILE A 262 1.16 -8.28 -7.97
C ILE A 262 -0.11 -8.45 -8.79
N TYR A 263 -1.24 -8.09 -8.22
CA TYR A 263 -2.54 -8.07 -8.88
C TYR A 263 -2.80 -6.67 -9.43
N VAL A 264 -2.82 -6.50 -10.74
CA VAL A 264 -3.12 -5.22 -11.39
C VAL A 264 -4.51 -5.30 -12.01
N ARG A 265 -5.48 -4.65 -11.39
CA ARG A 265 -6.90 -4.70 -11.81
C ARG A 265 -7.23 -3.75 -12.96
N ALA A 266 -6.31 -2.83 -13.31
CA ALA A 266 -6.48 -1.92 -14.44
C ALA A 266 -6.55 -2.70 -15.77
N VAL A 267 -7.55 -2.38 -16.60
CA VAL A 267 -7.73 -3.00 -17.93
C VAL A 267 -6.65 -2.53 -18.89
N GLU A 268 -6.32 -1.25 -18.84
CA GLU A 268 -5.20 -0.67 -19.61
C GLU A 268 -3.95 -0.65 -18.72
N PRO A 269 -2.79 -1.09 -19.24
CA PRO A 269 -1.54 -1.06 -18.47
C PRO A 269 -1.24 0.37 -18.00
N PRO A 270 -1.05 0.62 -16.69
CA PRO A 270 -0.66 1.94 -16.21
C PRO A 270 0.62 2.43 -16.86
N LEU A 271 0.65 3.70 -17.25
CA LEU A 271 1.83 4.32 -17.85
C LEU A 271 2.94 4.47 -16.80
N ILE A 272 4.17 4.17 -17.21
CA ILE A 272 5.34 4.42 -16.37
C ILE A 272 5.92 5.78 -16.78
N TYR A 273 5.77 6.78 -15.92
CA TYR A 273 6.37 8.09 -16.21
C TYR A 273 7.85 8.09 -15.80
N ASN A 274 8.65 8.95 -16.44
CA ASN A 274 10.11 9.06 -16.25
C ASN A 274 10.94 7.83 -16.67
N LEU A 275 10.38 6.86 -17.42
CA LEU A 275 11.10 5.67 -17.88
C LEU A 275 12.38 6.00 -18.67
N GLN A 276 12.46 7.18 -19.32
CA GLN A 276 13.64 7.59 -20.10
C GLN A 276 14.84 7.99 -19.23
N SER A 277 14.63 8.33 -17.97
CA SER A 277 15.71 8.76 -17.04
C SER A 277 16.31 7.60 -16.25
N SER A 278 15.66 6.45 -16.22
CA SER A 278 16.06 5.29 -15.44
C SER A 278 16.09 4.02 -16.31
N THR A 279 17.17 3.26 -16.18
CA THR A 279 17.26 1.89 -16.74
C THR A 279 16.44 0.89 -15.91
N SER A 280 15.78 1.32 -14.87
CA SER A 280 15.20 0.47 -13.84
C SER A 280 13.74 0.82 -13.55
N PHE A 281 12.83 0.18 -14.24
CA PHE A 281 11.46 0.01 -13.77
C PHE A 281 11.40 -1.27 -12.93
N LEU A 282 11.01 -1.16 -11.66
CA LEU A 282 11.03 -2.27 -10.71
C LEU A 282 12.38 -3.03 -10.70
N SER A 283 13.49 -2.27 -10.67
CA SER A 283 14.85 -2.82 -10.75
C SER A 283 15.16 -3.83 -9.65
N SER A 284 14.55 -3.65 -8.51
CA SER A 284 14.70 -4.53 -7.34
C SER A 284 13.74 -5.72 -7.37
N CYS A 285 12.70 -5.70 -8.21
CA CYS A 285 11.85 -6.86 -8.41
C CYS A 285 12.58 -7.93 -9.22
N HIS A 286 12.71 -9.10 -8.66
CA HIS A 286 13.20 -10.27 -9.40
C HIS A 286 12.15 -10.69 -10.41
N VAL A 287 12.32 -10.32 -11.69
CA VAL A 287 11.36 -10.55 -12.78
C VAL A 287 11.00 -12.04 -12.99
N ASP A 288 11.89 -12.94 -12.58
CA ASP A 288 11.71 -14.40 -12.61
C ASP A 288 10.92 -14.96 -11.42
N ARG A 289 10.71 -14.16 -10.37
CA ARG A 289 9.99 -14.53 -9.13
C ARG A 289 8.77 -13.69 -8.87
N THR A 290 8.47 -12.74 -9.74
CA THR A 290 7.31 -11.88 -9.64
C THR A 290 6.24 -12.34 -10.60
N ASN A 291 5.06 -12.65 -10.08
CA ASN A 291 3.87 -12.93 -10.85
C ASN A 291 3.05 -11.65 -10.99
N ILE A 292 2.71 -11.27 -12.20
CA ILE A 292 1.83 -10.14 -12.50
C ILE A 292 0.50 -10.71 -12.94
N TYR A 293 -0.52 -10.57 -12.12
CA TYR A 293 -1.88 -10.98 -12.44
C TYR A 293 -2.65 -9.79 -13.00
N VAL A 294 -3.22 -9.94 -14.21
CA VAL A 294 -3.95 -8.88 -14.91
C VAL A 294 -5.29 -9.40 -15.42
N PRO A 295 -6.28 -8.53 -15.72
CA PRO A 295 -7.52 -8.98 -16.35
C PRO A 295 -7.23 -9.81 -17.59
N ALA A 296 -7.94 -10.94 -17.78
CA ALA A 296 -7.64 -11.91 -18.85
C ALA A 296 -7.63 -11.26 -20.25
N GLN A 297 -8.54 -10.30 -20.51
CA GLN A 297 -8.60 -9.55 -21.77
C GLN A 297 -7.40 -8.63 -21.99
N SER A 298 -6.66 -8.28 -20.91
CA SER A 298 -5.55 -7.31 -20.94
C SER A 298 -4.17 -7.99 -21.08
N LEU A 299 -4.09 -9.31 -21.06
CA LEU A 299 -2.83 -10.07 -21.10
C LEU A 299 -1.88 -9.60 -22.22
N ASN A 300 -2.41 -9.44 -23.44
CA ASN A 300 -1.59 -9.03 -24.59
C ASN A 300 -1.12 -7.58 -24.47
N ALA A 301 -1.98 -6.69 -23.92
CA ALA A 301 -1.62 -5.30 -23.69
C ALA A 301 -0.46 -5.19 -22.69
N TYR A 302 -0.52 -5.87 -21.55
CA TYR A 302 0.56 -5.87 -20.55
C TYR A 302 1.86 -6.51 -21.06
N ARG A 303 1.78 -7.58 -21.86
CA ARG A 303 2.96 -8.21 -22.47
C ARG A 303 3.65 -7.33 -23.50
N GLN A 304 2.99 -6.31 -24.02
CA GLN A 304 3.54 -5.36 -24.99
C GLN A 304 3.85 -3.98 -24.39
N ALA A 305 3.31 -3.67 -23.22
CA ALA A 305 3.50 -2.38 -22.58
C ALA A 305 4.93 -2.20 -22.04
N ASP A 306 5.51 -1.04 -22.31
CA ASP A 306 6.86 -0.70 -21.87
C ASP A 306 6.98 -0.82 -20.34
N GLY A 307 8.05 -1.48 -19.90
CA GLY A 307 8.33 -1.78 -18.51
C GLY A 307 7.59 -3.01 -17.99
N TRP A 308 6.29 -3.19 -18.25
CA TRP A 308 5.54 -4.39 -17.86
C TRP A 308 6.00 -5.62 -18.62
N ASN A 309 6.38 -5.50 -19.89
CA ASN A 309 6.86 -6.56 -20.76
C ASN A 309 8.16 -7.25 -20.28
N ARG A 310 8.81 -6.74 -19.25
CA ARG A 310 10.00 -7.36 -18.62
C ARG A 310 9.64 -8.60 -17.80
N PHE A 311 8.41 -8.69 -17.27
CA PHE A 311 8.00 -9.82 -16.46
C PHE A 311 7.69 -11.05 -17.33
N THR A 312 8.27 -12.19 -16.98
CA THR A 312 8.03 -13.45 -17.69
C THR A 312 6.70 -14.08 -17.30
N ASN A 313 6.22 -13.80 -16.07
CA ASN A 313 5.02 -14.38 -15.51
C ASN A 313 3.89 -13.34 -15.49
N ILE A 314 3.36 -12.99 -16.68
CA ILE A 314 2.12 -12.20 -16.79
C ILE A 314 0.97 -13.18 -16.99
N LEU A 315 0.15 -13.31 -15.97
CA LEU A 315 -0.90 -14.32 -15.81
C LEU A 315 -2.29 -13.64 -15.80
N PRO A 316 -3.34 -14.35 -16.20
CA PRO A 316 -4.69 -13.82 -16.00
C PRO A 316 -5.06 -13.86 -14.52
N ILE A 317 -5.76 -12.82 -14.04
CA ILE A 317 -6.60 -12.95 -12.85
C ILE A 317 -7.63 -14.01 -13.22
N GLU A 318 -7.64 -15.12 -12.50
CA GLU A 318 -8.54 -16.21 -12.84
C GLU A 318 -9.99 -15.74 -12.67
N PRO A 319 -10.78 -15.78 -13.76
CA PRO A 319 -12.21 -15.57 -13.65
C PRO A 319 -12.82 -16.71 -12.81
N PRO A 320 -14.04 -16.56 -12.30
CA PRO A 320 -14.76 -17.66 -11.65
C PRO A 320 -14.66 -18.94 -12.47
N VAL A 321 -14.13 -20.02 -11.87
CA VAL A 321 -13.89 -21.27 -12.58
C VAL A 321 -15.20 -22.04 -12.69
N VAL A 322 -15.72 -22.16 -13.92
CA VAL A 322 -16.90 -23.02 -14.19
C VAL A 322 -16.47 -24.49 -14.08
N THR A 323 -16.92 -25.14 -13.03
CA THR A 323 -16.54 -26.54 -12.72
C THR A 323 -17.52 -27.57 -13.29
N GLY A 324 -18.71 -27.13 -13.77
CA GLY A 324 -19.73 -28.04 -14.30
C GLY A 324 -20.82 -27.33 -15.10
N LEU A 325 -21.88 -28.10 -15.39
CA LEU A 325 -23.04 -27.62 -16.13
C LEU A 325 -23.89 -26.64 -15.32
N ASP A 326 -23.87 -26.77 -14.01
CA ASP A 326 -24.76 -26.11 -13.07
C ASP A 326 -24.02 -25.50 -11.86
N ASN A 327 -22.71 -25.38 -11.94
CA ASN A 327 -21.91 -24.88 -10.83
C ASN A 327 -20.73 -24.05 -11.30
N VAL A 328 -20.29 -23.16 -10.42
CA VAL A 328 -19.12 -22.30 -10.59
C VAL A 328 -18.40 -22.17 -9.25
N GLN A 329 -17.09 -22.25 -9.27
CA GLN A 329 -16.26 -21.88 -8.12
C GLN A 329 -15.91 -20.41 -8.24
N VAL A 330 -16.25 -19.63 -7.23
CA VAL A 330 -15.89 -18.22 -7.08
C VAL A 330 -14.85 -18.09 -5.99
N SER A 331 -13.94 -17.13 -6.13
CA SER A 331 -12.92 -16.85 -5.13
C SER A 331 -12.71 -15.34 -4.99
N TRP A 332 -12.31 -14.90 -3.82
CA TRP A 332 -11.95 -13.50 -3.55
C TRP A 332 -10.91 -13.39 -2.45
N VAL A 333 -10.21 -12.28 -2.42
CA VAL A 333 -9.22 -11.98 -1.38
C VAL A 333 -9.92 -11.40 -0.16
N GLN A 334 -9.48 -11.80 1.04
CA GLN A 334 -9.92 -11.20 2.29
C GLN A 334 -9.67 -9.69 2.27
N ASN A 335 -10.70 -8.93 2.63
CA ASN A 335 -10.56 -7.52 2.96
C ASN A 335 -10.66 -7.37 4.48
N PHE A 336 -9.57 -7.04 5.15
CA PHE A 336 -9.50 -6.99 6.61
C PHE A 336 -10.42 -5.95 7.26
N SER A 337 -10.88 -4.95 6.50
CA SER A 337 -11.89 -4.00 6.96
C SER A 337 -13.32 -4.49 6.74
N ALA A 338 -13.51 -5.60 6.04
CA ALA A 338 -14.84 -6.10 5.77
C ALA A 338 -15.40 -6.81 7.01
N THR A 339 -16.63 -6.48 7.35
CA THR A 339 -17.46 -7.21 8.30
C THR A 339 -18.26 -8.31 7.62
N GLY A 340 -18.23 -8.37 6.28
CA GLY A 340 -18.87 -9.38 5.47
C GLY A 340 -18.73 -9.13 3.98
N TYR A 341 -19.17 -10.12 3.18
CA TYR A 341 -19.13 -10.06 1.72
C TYR A 341 -20.50 -10.42 1.15
N VAL A 342 -20.79 -9.85 -0.03
CA VAL A 342 -21.98 -10.13 -0.79
C VAL A 342 -21.61 -10.47 -2.23
N TRP A 343 -22.17 -11.58 -2.74
CA TRP A 343 -22.16 -11.93 -4.15
C TRP A 343 -23.56 -11.85 -4.71
N ILE A 344 -23.78 -11.04 -5.73
CA ILE A 344 -25.06 -10.87 -6.39
C ILE A 344 -24.91 -11.35 -7.83
N LEU A 345 -25.72 -12.33 -8.22
CA LEU A 345 -25.76 -12.85 -9.58
C LEU A 345 -26.98 -12.30 -10.32
N TYR A 346 -26.77 -11.93 -11.57
CA TYR A 346 -27.79 -11.46 -12.50
C TYR A 346 -27.79 -12.31 -13.76
N THR A 347 -28.93 -12.35 -14.46
CA THR A 347 -29.08 -13.04 -15.74
C THR A 347 -29.01 -12.07 -16.94
N ASP A 348 -28.78 -10.78 -16.69
CA ASP A 348 -28.67 -9.76 -17.71
C ASP A 348 -27.52 -8.80 -17.40
N GLU A 349 -26.88 -8.27 -18.44
CA GLU A 349 -25.74 -7.33 -18.37
C GLU A 349 -26.11 -6.00 -17.69
N ALA A 350 -27.36 -5.59 -17.78
CA ALA A 350 -27.85 -4.36 -17.16
C ALA A 350 -28.09 -4.49 -15.64
N HIS A 351 -27.84 -5.65 -15.05
CA HIS A 351 -28.05 -5.97 -13.63
C HIS A 351 -29.49 -5.70 -13.16
N THR A 352 -30.47 -5.87 -14.03
CA THR A 352 -31.90 -5.65 -13.71
C THR A 352 -32.62 -6.90 -13.26
N GLN A 353 -32.14 -8.08 -13.70
CA GLN A 353 -32.73 -9.38 -13.38
C GLN A 353 -31.84 -10.15 -12.41
N ARG A 354 -31.99 -9.87 -11.12
CA ARG A 354 -31.27 -10.58 -10.07
C ARG A 354 -31.66 -12.05 -10.06
N TYR A 355 -30.67 -12.94 -10.09
CA TYR A 355 -30.84 -14.40 -9.97
C TYR A 355 -30.74 -14.85 -8.51
N MET A 356 -29.66 -14.50 -7.81
CA MET A 356 -29.47 -14.81 -6.39
C MET A 356 -28.54 -13.77 -5.72
N THR A 357 -28.61 -13.74 -4.40
CA THR A 357 -27.65 -13.02 -3.54
C THR A 357 -27.13 -14.01 -2.50
N LEU A 358 -25.81 -14.05 -2.34
CA LEU A 358 -25.09 -14.81 -1.32
C LEU A 358 -24.44 -13.81 -0.36
N THR A 359 -24.59 -14.03 0.93
CA THR A 359 -23.98 -13.23 1.98
C THR A 359 -23.02 -14.07 2.80
N PHE A 360 -21.87 -13.50 3.14
CA PHE A 360 -20.82 -14.16 3.91
C PHE A 360 -20.41 -13.27 5.08
N ASP A 361 -19.93 -13.87 6.17
CA ASP A 361 -19.33 -13.14 7.28
C ASP A 361 -17.91 -12.64 6.94
N ALA A 362 -17.25 -11.99 7.90
CA ALA A 362 -15.88 -11.48 7.74
C ALA A 362 -14.85 -12.58 7.43
N ASN A 363 -15.12 -13.82 7.84
CA ASN A 363 -14.26 -14.99 7.63
C ASN A 363 -14.59 -15.76 6.35
N GLY A 364 -15.46 -15.22 5.48
CA GLY A 364 -15.87 -15.86 4.22
C GLY A 364 -16.86 -17.02 4.37
N HIS A 365 -17.43 -17.22 5.56
CA HIS A 365 -18.46 -18.26 5.76
C HIS A 365 -19.81 -17.77 5.26
N LEU A 366 -20.51 -18.62 4.50
CA LEU A 366 -21.84 -18.30 3.99
C LEU A 366 -22.85 -18.12 5.13
N THR A 367 -23.47 -16.95 5.20
CA THR A 367 -24.47 -16.58 6.23
C THR A 367 -25.90 -16.50 5.68
N GLY A 368 -26.05 -16.34 4.36
CA GLY A 368 -27.37 -16.23 3.76
C GLY A 368 -27.41 -16.48 2.25
N ILE A 369 -28.55 -16.97 1.78
CA ILE A 369 -28.87 -17.12 0.36
C ILE A 369 -30.25 -16.52 0.14
N ASP A 370 -30.37 -15.57 -0.79
CA ASP A 370 -31.64 -15.00 -1.22
C ASP A 370 -31.82 -15.23 -2.73
N LEU A 371 -32.83 -16.00 -3.10
CA LEU A 371 -33.17 -16.33 -4.49
C LEU A 371 -34.22 -15.36 -5.02
N ALA A 372 -34.07 -14.87 -6.23
CA ALA A 372 -35.09 -14.08 -6.90
C ALA A 372 -36.23 -15.01 -7.36
N GLY A 373 -37.43 -14.84 -6.79
CA GLY A 373 -38.60 -15.64 -7.11
C GLY A 373 -38.65 -17.01 -6.36
N ASN A 374 -39.65 -17.83 -6.65
CA ASN A 374 -39.89 -19.14 -6.02
C ASN A 374 -38.97 -20.25 -6.57
N GLN A 375 -37.66 -20.04 -6.60
CA GLN A 375 -36.72 -21.08 -7.01
C GLN A 375 -36.37 -21.97 -5.81
N ALA A 376 -36.16 -23.25 -6.04
CA ALA A 376 -35.77 -24.18 -5.00
C ALA A 376 -34.38 -23.80 -4.46
N PRO A 377 -34.14 -23.88 -3.13
CA PRO A 377 -32.86 -23.50 -2.56
C PRO A 377 -31.73 -24.33 -3.16
N ALA A 378 -30.68 -23.67 -3.64
CA ALA A 378 -29.45 -24.33 -4.01
C ALA A 378 -28.92 -25.13 -2.82
N ARG A 379 -28.54 -26.40 -3.04
CA ARG A 379 -27.96 -27.21 -1.97
C ARG A 379 -26.61 -26.59 -1.56
N VAL A 380 -26.54 -26.12 -0.32
CA VAL A 380 -25.28 -25.69 0.29
C VAL A 380 -24.41 -26.94 0.46
N PRO A 381 -23.21 -27.00 -0.08
CA PRO A 381 -22.25 -28.05 0.27
C PRO A 381 -21.96 -27.99 1.78
N ALA A 382 -21.83 -29.15 2.42
CA ALA A 382 -21.46 -29.21 3.83
C ALA A 382 -20.11 -28.51 4.06
N LEU A 383 -20.06 -27.71 5.11
CA LEU A 383 -18.90 -26.98 5.60
C LEU A 383 -17.66 -27.89 5.69
N TYR A 384 -16.50 -27.39 5.23
CA TYR A 384 -15.22 -27.97 5.56
C TYR A 384 -14.94 -27.72 7.04
N GLU A 385 -14.57 -28.76 7.78
CA GLU A 385 -13.98 -28.64 9.11
C GLU A 385 -12.54 -28.14 8.94
N GLU A 386 -12.23 -27.01 9.57
CA GLU A 386 -10.87 -26.45 9.62
C GLU A 386 -10.04 -27.23 10.64
N ASP A 387 -8.83 -27.63 10.25
CA ASP A 387 -7.78 -27.99 11.20
C ASP A 387 -7.25 -26.69 11.82
N GLU A 388 -7.39 -26.54 13.15
CA GLU A 388 -6.84 -25.44 13.92
C GLU A 388 -5.30 -25.48 13.93
N GLU A 389 -4.63 -24.86 12.95
CA GLU A 389 -3.25 -24.42 13.07
C GLU A 389 -3.19 -22.91 13.32
N GLU A 390 -2.32 -22.50 14.24
CA GLU A 390 -2.12 -21.12 14.72
C GLU A 390 -2.11 -20.11 13.57
N ALA A 391 -3.11 -19.23 13.56
CA ALA A 391 -3.33 -18.18 12.59
C ALA A 391 -2.20 -17.13 12.63
N THR A 392 -1.24 -17.26 11.74
CA THR A 392 -0.49 -16.10 11.25
C THR A 392 -1.43 -15.32 10.33
N GLN A 393 -1.66 -14.03 10.63
CA GLN A 393 -2.56 -13.14 9.89
C GLN A 393 -2.05 -12.91 8.46
N PHE A 394 -2.30 -13.86 7.57
CA PHE A 394 -2.10 -13.70 6.14
C PHE A 394 -3.46 -13.43 5.49
N ALA A 395 -3.49 -12.62 4.42
CA ALA A 395 -4.71 -12.45 3.64
C ALA A 395 -5.13 -13.82 3.10
N GLU A 396 -6.26 -14.32 3.56
CA GLU A 396 -6.80 -15.59 3.11
C GLU A 396 -7.56 -15.40 1.80
N TYR A 397 -7.45 -16.39 0.92
CA TYR A 397 -8.33 -16.51 -0.23
C TYR A 397 -9.55 -17.30 0.20
N TYR A 398 -10.71 -16.64 0.10
CA TYR A 398 -11.97 -17.35 0.26
C TYR A 398 -12.40 -17.95 -1.06
N SER A 399 -12.92 -19.16 -1.04
CA SER A 399 -13.52 -19.81 -2.21
C SER A 399 -14.85 -20.43 -1.85
N PHE A 400 -15.80 -20.36 -2.76
CA PHE A 400 -17.12 -20.92 -2.58
C PHE A 400 -17.63 -21.48 -3.91
N THR A 401 -18.27 -22.66 -3.87
CA THR A 401 -18.88 -23.24 -5.06
C THR A 401 -20.38 -22.96 -5.08
N ILE A 402 -20.80 -22.14 -6.04
CA ILE A 402 -22.21 -21.86 -6.30
C ILE A 402 -22.75 -23.01 -7.14
N THR A 403 -23.85 -23.63 -6.70
CA THR A 403 -24.54 -24.74 -7.38
C THR A 403 -25.97 -24.40 -7.72
N GLY A 404 -26.61 -25.18 -8.59
CA GLY A 404 -28.02 -25.00 -8.99
C GLY A 404 -28.20 -23.92 -10.07
N LEU A 405 -27.13 -23.60 -10.80
CA LEU A 405 -27.17 -22.71 -11.95
C LEU A 405 -27.79 -23.39 -13.17
N SER A 406 -28.35 -22.64 -14.10
CA SER A 406 -28.85 -23.17 -15.37
C SER A 406 -27.68 -23.42 -16.34
N ALA A 407 -27.66 -24.57 -16.99
CA ALA A 407 -26.64 -24.89 -18.00
C ALA A 407 -26.72 -23.94 -19.20
N ASN A 408 -25.59 -23.73 -19.86
CA ASN A 408 -25.46 -22.87 -21.05
C ASN A 408 -26.01 -21.45 -20.83
N THR A 409 -25.79 -20.90 -19.65
CA THR A 409 -26.29 -19.58 -19.24
C THR A 409 -25.16 -18.67 -18.84
N THR A 410 -25.16 -17.45 -19.37
CA THR A 410 -24.24 -16.39 -18.92
C THR A 410 -24.83 -15.70 -17.71
N TYR A 411 -24.01 -15.63 -16.66
CA TYR A 411 -24.32 -14.90 -15.45
C TYR A 411 -23.38 -13.68 -15.33
N TYR A 412 -23.93 -12.60 -14.82
CA TYR A 412 -23.21 -11.38 -14.47
C TYR A 412 -23.19 -11.29 -12.96
N PHE A 413 -22.05 -10.95 -12.39
CA PHE A 413 -21.95 -10.88 -10.93
C PHE A 413 -21.44 -9.52 -10.46
N VAL A 414 -21.87 -9.16 -9.26
CA VAL A 414 -21.32 -8.08 -8.45
C VAL A 414 -20.88 -8.70 -7.13
N ARG A 415 -19.59 -8.57 -6.79
CA ARG A 415 -19.05 -8.91 -5.48
C ARG A 415 -18.79 -7.63 -4.70
N GLN A 416 -19.23 -7.57 -3.46
CA GLN A 416 -19.05 -6.44 -2.58
C GLN A 416 -18.40 -6.89 -1.27
N SER A 417 -17.46 -6.10 -0.77
CA SER A 417 -16.97 -6.16 0.60
C SER A 417 -17.67 -5.07 1.41
N LEU A 418 -18.21 -5.43 2.58
CA LEU A 418 -19.00 -4.53 3.40
C LEU A 418 -18.31 -4.21 4.71
N ASN A 419 -18.44 -2.96 5.20
CA ASN A 419 -18.18 -2.59 6.59
C ASN A 419 -19.50 -2.10 7.21
N GLY A 420 -20.14 -2.96 8.01
CA GLY A 420 -21.52 -2.76 8.41
C GLY A 420 -22.45 -2.77 7.18
N THR A 421 -23.04 -1.62 6.84
CA THR A 421 -23.89 -1.44 5.65
C THR A 421 -23.18 -0.78 4.48
N ASP A 422 -21.98 -0.29 4.68
CA ASP A 422 -21.25 0.47 3.68
C ASP A 422 -20.46 -0.45 2.76
N ILE A 423 -20.52 -0.22 1.45
CA ILE A 423 -19.72 -0.94 0.47
C ILE A 423 -18.33 -0.30 0.46
N ILE A 424 -17.31 -1.07 0.82
CA ILE A 424 -15.91 -0.62 0.88
C ILE A 424 -15.06 -1.11 -0.29
N ASP A 425 -15.54 -2.09 -1.04
CA ASP A 425 -14.93 -2.60 -2.26
C ASP A 425 -15.99 -3.29 -3.13
N GLU A 426 -15.88 -3.17 -4.45
CA GLU A 426 -16.81 -3.79 -5.40
C GLU A 426 -16.07 -4.32 -6.63
N GLU A 427 -16.44 -5.49 -7.07
CA GLU A 427 -15.93 -6.14 -8.28
C GLU A 427 -17.09 -6.66 -9.13
N ASN A 428 -17.01 -6.46 -10.45
CA ASN A 428 -18.00 -6.90 -11.40
C ASN A 428 -17.36 -7.84 -12.43
N GLY A 429 -18.12 -8.83 -12.89
CA GLY A 429 -17.64 -9.74 -13.92
C GLY A 429 -18.73 -10.64 -14.48
N THR A 430 -18.32 -11.56 -15.34
CA THR A 430 -19.21 -12.53 -15.97
C THR A 430 -18.59 -13.91 -16.02
N PHE A 431 -19.44 -14.92 -16.03
CA PHE A 431 -19.08 -16.30 -16.36
C PHE A 431 -20.25 -16.98 -17.08
N ALA A 432 -19.96 -18.01 -17.87
CA ALA A 432 -21.00 -18.81 -18.51
C ALA A 432 -20.87 -20.28 -18.09
N THR A 433 -21.98 -20.89 -17.67
CA THR A 433 -22.03 -22.32 -17.39
C THR A 433 -21.89 -23.12 -18.68
N GLN A 434 -21.31 -24.32 -18.57
CA GLN A 434 -21.07 -25.19 -19.71
C GLN A 434 -22.36 -25.67 -20.36
N SER A 435 -22.32 -25.91 -21.70
CA SER A 435 -23.38 -26.62 -22.38
C SER A 435 -23.21 -28.14 -22.21
N SER A 436 -24.31 -28.89 -22.27
CA SER A 436 -24.26 -30.35 -22.20
C SER A 436 -23.38 -31.00 -23.28
N ALA A 437 -23.28 -30.38 -24.46
CA ALA A 437 -22.44 -30.83 -25.55
C ALA A 437 -20.96 -30.64 -25.25
N THR A 438 -20.57 -29.50 -24.67
CA THR A 438 -19.18 -29.18 -24.33
C THR A 438 -18.65 -30.08 -23.20
N ALA A 439 -19.50 -30.42 -22.24
CA ALA A 439 -19.16 -31.35 -21.16
C ALA A 439 -18.82 -32.77 -21.68
N ILE A 440 -19.53 -33.23 -22.71
CA ILE A 440 -19.28 -34.55 -23.34
C ILE A 440 -17.96 -34.50 -24.16
N GLU A 441 -17.69 -33.44 -24.88
CA GLU A 441 -16.44 -33.26 -25.65
C GLU A 441 -15.22 -33.22 -24.74
N ASN A 442 -15.28 -32.50 -23.60
CA ASN A 442 -14.18 -32.43 -22.63
C ASN A 442 -13.88 -33.78 -21.98
N ILE A 443 -14.91 -34.64 -21.74
CA ILE A 443 -14.72 -35.98 -21.21
C ILE A 443 -14.03 -36.90 -22.25
N ASN A 444 -14.32 -36.72 -23.53
CA ASN A 444 -13.76 -37.55 -24.59
C ASN A 444 -12.32 -37.14 -25.04
N ASN A 445 -11.93 -35.89 -24.83
CA ASN A 445 -10.60 -35.39 -25.22
C ASN A 445 -9.58 -35.33 -24.06
N ALA A 446 -9.98 -35.68 -22.84
CA ALA A 446 -9.06 -35.60 -21.70
C ALA A 446 -8.14 -36.84 -21.66
N SER A 447 -6.93 -36.69 -22.18
CA SER A 447 -5.78 -37.58 -21.87
C SER A 447 -5.25 -37.36 -20.43
N ALA A 448 -5.71 -36.33 -19.73
CA ALA A 448 -5.34 -36.01 -18.35
C ALA A 448 -6.20 -36.76 -17.33
N PRO A 449 -5.65 -37.21 -16.21
CA PRO A 449 -6.40 -37.85 -15.14
C PRO A 449 -7.37 -36.86 -14.46
N ILE A 450 -8.62 -37.29 -14.26
CA ILE A 450 -9.70 -36.50 -13.64
C ILE A 450 -10.00 -37.06 -12.24
N LYS A 451 -10.12 -36.18 -11.25
CA LYS A 451 -10.56 -36.55 -9.90
C LYS A 451 -12.10 -36.75 -9.91
N VAL A 452 -12.54 -37.86 -9.48
CA VAL A 452 -14.01 -38.23 -9.38
C VAL A 452 -14.32 -38.58 -7.93
N ILE A 453 -15.40 -38.01 -7.38
CA ILE A 453 -15.90 -38.37 -6.07
C ILE A 453 -17.16 -39.21 -6.27
N SER A 454 -17.16 -40.44 -5.75
CA SER A 454 -18.31 -41.34 -5.76
C SER A 454 -18.51 -41.99 -4.39
N ASN A 455 -19.71 -41.87 -3.84
CA ASN A 455 -20.07 -42.41 -2.53
C ASN A 455 -19.11 -41.98 -1.39
N GLY A 456 -18.66 -40.70 -1.39
CA GLY A 456 -17.76 -40.17 -0.37
C GLY A 456 -16.29 -40.58 -0.53
N SER A 457 -15.95 -41.32 -1.58
CA SER A 457 -14.58 -41.75 -1.88
C SER A 457 -14.02 -41.02 -3.10
N ILE A 458 -12.73 -40.66 -3.05
CA ILE A 458 -12.05 -39.99 -4.15
C ILE A 458 -11.41 -41.02 -5.06
N PHE A 459 -11.63 -40.88 -6.36
CA PHE A 459 -11.05 -41.69 -7.41
C PHE A 459 -10.39 -40.80 -8.46
N ILE A 460 -9.39 -41.35 -9.16
CA ILE A 460 -8.77 -40.74 -10.32
C ILE A 460 -9.23 -41.49 -11.55
N LYS A 461 -9.92 -40.83 -12.48
CA LYS A 461 -10.35 -41.41 -13.75
C LYS A 461 -9.40 -40.95 -14.87
N GLN A 462 -8.84 -41.89 -15.61
CA GLN A 462 -8.00 -41.63 -16.78
C GLN A 462 -8.49 -42.49 -17.95
N GLY A 463 -9.10 -41.86 -18.93
CA GLY A 463 -9.81 -42.58 -20.02
C GLY A 463 -10.94 -43.41 -19.46
N ASN A 464 -10.99 -44.70 -19.83
CA ASN A 464 -12.03 -45.63 -19.35
C ASN A 464 -11.68 -46.34 -18.04
N LYS A 465 -10.56 -45.95 -17.39
CA LYS A 465 -10.11 -46.60 -16.15
C LYS A 465 -10.28 -45.66 -14.97
N THR A 466 -10.62 -46.26 -13.83
CA THR A 466 -10.77 -45.56 -12.55
C THR A 466 -9.74 -46.13 -11.57
N TYR A 467 -9.11 -45.26 -10.81
CA TYR A 467 -8.07 -45.62 -9.85
C TYR A 467 -8.40 -45.04 -8.48
N THR A 468 -8.00 -45.72 -7.42
CA THR A 468 -7.95 -45.13 -6.08
C THR A 468 -6.88 -44.04 -6.01
N ILE A 469 -6.90 -43.21 -4.97
CA ILE A 469 -5.83 -42.19 -4.72
C ILE A 469 -4.47 -42.86 -4.50
N GLN A 470 -4.39 -44.13 -4.15
CA GLN A 470 -3.17 -44.93 -4.05
C GLN A 470 -2.72 -45.55 -5.39
N GLY A 471 -3.44 -45.29 -6.49
CA GLY A 471 -3.08 -45.76 -7.83
C GLY A 471 -3.56 -47.19 -8.16
N GLN A 472 -4.43 -47.78 -7.34
CA GLN A 472 -5.02 -49.11 -7.63
C GLN A 472 -6.20 -48.95 -8.59
N GLU A 473 -6.24 -49.73 -9.68
CA GLU A 473 -7.34 -49.75 -10.63
C GLU A 473 -8.61 -50.35 -9.96
N VAL A 474 -9.69 -49.60 -10.00
CA VAL A 474 -11.01 -50.03 -9.53
C VAL A 474 -11.71 -50.72 -10.69
N LYS A 475 -11.99 -52.01 -10.54
CA LYS A 475 -12.70 -52.82 -11.54
C LYS A 475 -14.21 -52.68 -11.42
#